data_ba28940035c1fe4719ba038815f6da94
#
_entry.id   ba28940035c1fe4719ba038815f6da94
#
_cell.length_a   1.000
_cell.length_b   1.000
_cell.length_c   1.000
_cell.angle_alpha   90.00
_cell.angle_beta   90.00
_cell.angle_gamma   90.00
#
_symmetry.space_group_name_H-M   'P 1'
#
loop_
_entity.id
_entity.type
_entity.pdbx_description
1 polymer ?
#
loop_
_entity_poly.entity_id
_entity_poly.type
_entity_poly.pdbx_seq_one_letter_code
_entity_poly.pdbx_strand_id
1 'polypeptide(L)'
;MSVALEYSPLQVLCTEERYFKMTNDKLFSTGNNVQETMVPLMHLVNAGFDFDVITPSGKPAILEEWSVPYKDEAVLKFRSNHQSKFDDPLSLVDLVEKNKLNEDSHYIALFLPGGHGSMVGLPNDENVGKLLRWIKNSDRYLVAVCHGPAAMVATAKNNNEPNPYEGYKMVAFPDKMDKQSPSIGYLPGQLTWFQCEELEKQGINIINEKITGATHVDRKLISGDSPKACDELGKITVAALFKELI
;
A
#
# COMPACT_ATOMS: atom_id res chain seq x y z
N MET A 1 2.13 19.47 31.32
CA MET A 1 2.87 19.30 30.04
C MET A 1 2.80 17.84 29.71
N SER A 2 1.89 17.42 28.79
CA SER A 2 1.93 16.07 28.25
C SER A 2 3.10 16.03 27.27
N VAL A 3 4.11 15.22 27.57
CA VAL A 3 5.10 14.83 26.58
C VAL A 3 4.29 14.06 25.55
N ALA A 4 4.06 14.64 24.37
CA ALA A 4 3.57 13.87 23.24
C ALA A 4 4.62 12.78 23.02
N LEU A 5 4.24 11.53 23.23
CA LEU A 5 5.05 10.41 22.80
C LEU A 5 5.02 10.49 21.26
N GLU A 6 6.09 10.99 20.65
CA GLU A 6 6.31 10.90 19.21
C GLU A 6 6.62 9.43 18.94
N TYR A 7 5.60 8.68 18.58
CA TYR A 7 5.81 7.31 18.11
C TYR A 7 6.51 7.32 16.75
N SER A 8 7.36 6.33 16.55
CA SER A 8 8.11 6.18 15.30
C SER A 8 7.19 6.21 14.09
N PRO A 9 7.58 6.93 13.02
CA PRO A 9 6.73 7.11 11.85
C PRO A 9 6.55 5.83 11.03
N LEU A 10 5.49 5.82 10.22
CA LEU A 10 5.29 4.84 9.17
C LEU A 10 5.76 5.42 7.82
N GLN A 11 6.19 4.55 6.93
CA GLN A 11 6.33 4.86 5.51
C GLN A 11 5.05 4.50 4.77
N VAL A 12 4.58 5.37 3.88
CA VAL A 12 3.43 5.12 3.00
C VAL A 12 3.93 5.15 1.56
N LEU A 13 4.05 3.99 0.93
CA LEU A 13 4.52 3.91 -0.46
C LEU A 13 3.36 4.15 -1.42
N CYS A 14 3.39 5.27 -2.09
CA CYS A 14 2.40 5.68 -3.08
C CYS A 14 2.95 5.59 -4.50
N THR A 15 2.06 5.31 -5.46
CA THR A 15 2.39 5.44 -6.88
C THR A 15 2.42 6.91 -7.29
N GLU A 16 3.31 7.23 -8.22
CA GLU A 16 3.37 8.50 -8.96
C GLU A 16 2.81 8.38 -10.39
N GLU A 17 2.22 7.21 -10.70
CA GLU A 17 1.66 6.88 -12.01
C GLU A 17 0.16 7.16 -12.06
N ARG A 18 -0.28 7.80 -13.16
CA ARG A 18 -1.68 8.19 -13.35
C ARG A 18 -2.47 7.24 -14.24
N TYR A 19 -1.81 6.52 -15.13
CA TYR A 19 -2.51 5.76 -16.15
C TYR A 19 -2.09 4.31 -16.17
N PHE A 20 -3.11 3.43 -16.14
CA PHE A 20 -2.94 2.01 -16.39
C PHE A 20 -3.41 1.71 -17.83
N LYS A 21 -2.49 1.20 -18.65
CA LYS A 21 -2.81 0.82 -20.04
C LYS A 21 -3.50 -0.54 -20.06
N MET A 22 -4.69 -0.59 -20.64
CA MET A 22 -5.48 -1.82 -20.79
C MET A 22 -5.04 -2.63 -22.01
N THR A 23 -5.49 -3.89 -22.12
CA THR A 23 -5.20 -4.79 -23.27
C THR A 23 -5.70 -4.25 -24.61
N ASN A 24 -6.69 -3.37 -24.61
CA ASN A 24 -7.26 -2.72 -25.80
C ASN A 24 -6.66 -1.32 -26.06
N ASP A 25 -5.48 -1.04 -25.54
CA ASP A 25 -4.74 0.23 -25.62
C ASP A 25 -5.41 1.45 -24.98
N LYS A 26 -6.60 1.30 -24.38
CA LYS A 26 -7.22 2.38 -23.61
C LYS A 26 -6.45 2.64 -22.32
N LEU A 27 -6.49 3.88 -21.86
CA LEU A 27 -5.89 4.29 -20.60
C LEU A 27 -6.98 4.41 -19.54
N PHE A 28 -6.74 3.79 -18.39
CA PHE A 28 -7.55 3.96 -17.19
C PHE A 28 -6.86 4.97 -16.28
N SER A 29 -7.54 6.08 -15.98
CA SER A 29 -7.03 7.07 -15.02
C SER A 29 -7.15 6.52 -13.61
N THR A 30 -6.02 6.36 -12.94
CA THR A 30 -5.91 5.72 -11.63
C THR A 30 -4.90 6.45 -10.73
N GLY A 31 -4.48 5.84 -9.67
CA GLY A 31 -3.56 6.36 -8.66
C GLY A 31 -3.70 5.56 -7.36
N ASN A 32 -3.43 6.21 -6.23
CA ASN A 32 -3.72 5.68 -4.91
C ASN A 32 -5.17 5.98 -4.54
N ASN A 33 -5.93 4.99 -4.10
CA ASN A 33 -7.33 5.18 -3.70
C ASN A 33 -7.41 6.03 -2.43
N VAL A 34 -8.19 7.12 -2.48
CA VAL A 34 -8.25 8.09 -1.38
C VAL A 34 -8.78 7.48 -0.09
N GLN A 35 -9.87 6.71 -0.15
CA GLN A 35 -10.45 6.08 1.03
C GLN A 35 -9.47 5.05 1.63
N GLU A 36 -8.85 4.22 0.78
CA GLU A 36 -7.92 3.18 1.20
C GLU A 36 -6.60 3.74 1.74
N THR A 37 -6.23 4.95 1.33
CA THR A 37 -5.06 5.64 1.86
C THR A 37 -5.41 6.36 3.18
N MET A 38 -6.46 7.16 3.19
CA MET A 38 -6.72 8.09 4.30
C MET A 38 -7.33 7.40 5.52
N VAL A 39 -8.25 6.45 5.35
CA VAL A 39 -8.94 5.85 6.51
C VAL A 39 -8.00 5.09 7.44
N PRO A 40 -7.11 4.19 6.97
CA PRO A 40 -6.14 3.56 7.87
C PRO A 40 -5.19 4.57 8.53
N LEU A 41 -4.72 5.59 7.76
CA LEU A 41 -3.85 6.64 8.29
C LEU A 41 -4.52 7.49 9.36
N MET A 42 -5.83 7.75 9.24
CA MET A 42 -6.58 8.45 10.30
C MET A 42 -6.52 7.71 11.64
N HIS A 43 -6.68 6.39 11.64
CA HIS A 43 -6.55 5.59 12.85
C HIS A 43 -5.15 5.69 13.46
N LEU A 44 -4.11 5.62 12.63
CA LEU A 44 -2.72 5.70 13.05
C LEU A 44 -2.38 7.07 13.64
N VAL A 45 -2.74 8.15 12.93
CA VAL A 45 -2.49 9.53 13.40
C VAL A 45 -3.28 9.84 14.67
N ASN A 46 -4.53 9.40 14.77
CA ASN A 46 -5.33 9.55 15.97
C ASN A 46 -4.77 8.78 17.17
N ALA A 47 -4.01 7.73 16.93
CA ALA A 47 -3.31 6.94 17.94
C ALA A 47 -1.91 7.53 18.31
N GLY A 48 -1.48 8.62 17.64
CA GLY A 48 -0.22 9.32 17.91
C GLY A 48 0.94 8.93 17.02
N PHE A 49 0.76 8.06 16.03
CA PHE A 49 1.78 7.75 15.03
C PHE A 49 1.85 8.87 13.98
N ASP A 50 3.03 9.14 13.46
CA ASP A 50 3.21 9.99 12.27
C ASP A 50 3.49 9.11 11.03
N PHE A 51 3.52 9.70 9.84
CA PHE A 51 3.84 9.00 8.61
C PHE A 51 4.57 9.91 7.61
N ASP A 52 5.41 9.30 6.78
CA ASP A 52 5.99 9.93 5.61
C ASP A 52 5.50 9.26 4.34
N VAL A 53 5.12 10.06 3.35
CA VAL A 53 4.78 9.56 2.02
C VAL A 53 6.05 9.42 1.21
N ILE A 54 6.17 8.29 0.52
CA ILE A 54 7.29 7.95 -0.36
C ILE A 54 6.72 7.64 -1.74
N THR A 55 7.36 8.14 -2.77
CA THR A 55 7.13 7.71 -4.16
C THR A 55 8.44 7.26 -4.79
N PRO A 56 8.43 6.49 -5.88
CA PRO A 56 9.66 5.99 -6.49
C PRO A 56 10.71 7.08 -6.74
N SER A 57 10.33 8.21 -7.35
CA SER A 57 11.26 9.29 -7.71
C SER A 57 11.13 10.56 -6.87
N GLY A 58 10.21 10.64 -5.92
CA GLY A 58 9.88 11.84 -5.16
C GLY A 58 8.93 12.79 -5.88
N LYS A 59 8.32 12.37 -6.99
CA LYS A 59 7.23 13.13 -7.62
C LYS A 59 5.96 13.02 -6.78
N PRO A 60 5.02 14.01 -6.90
CA PRO A 60 3.77 13.97 -6.19
C PRO A 60 3.02 12.64 -6.33
N ALA A 61 2.49 12.14 -5.22
CA ALA A 61 1.66 10.95 -5.22
C ALA A 61 0.37 11.20 -6.00
N ILE A 62 0.02 10.32 -6.92
CA ILE A 62 -1.22 10.43 -7.68
C ILE A 62 -2.36 9.82 -6.89
N LEU A 63 -3.36 10.64 -6.55
CA LEU A 63 -4.59 10.19 -5.89
C LEU A 63 -5.72 10.02 -6.91
N GLU A 64 -6.54 8.99 -6.73
CA GLU A 64 -7.73 8.73 -7.55
C GLU A 64 -8.85 9.68 -7.16
N GLU A 65 -9.06 10.79 -7.89
CA GLU A 65 -10.07 11.79 -7.56
C GLU A 65 -11.50 11.21 -7.57
N TRP A 66 -11.77 10.20 -8.39
CA TRP A 66 -13.08 9.52 -8.42
C TRP A 66 -13.32 8.63 -7.19
N SER A 67 -12.28 8.27 -6.42
CA SER A 67 -12.39 7.49 -5.17
C SER A 67 -12.59 8.36 -3.93
N VAL A 68 -12.66 9.68 -4.08
CA VAL A 68 -12.86 10.60 -2.95
C VAL A 68 -14.23 10.40 -2.33
N PRO A 69 -14.33 10.07 -1.04
CA PRO A 69 -15.60 9.92 -0.36
C PRO A 69 -16.18 11.29 0.03
N TYR A 70 -16.74 12.02 -0.94
CA TYR A 70 -17.21 13.42 -0.76
C TYR A 70 -18.23 13.64 0.35
N LYS A 71 -18.84 12.58 0.88
CA LYS A 71 -19.77 12.64 2.01
C LYS A 71 -19.11 12.42 3.36
N ASP A 72 -17.84 12.04 3.38
CA ASP A 72 -17.08 11.78 4.60
C ASP A 72 -16.19 12.99 4.92
N GLU A 73 -16.75 13.90 5.73
CA GLU A 73 -16.06 15.13 6.14
C GLU A 73 -14.76 14.86 6.90
N ALA A 74 -14.68 13.75 7.65
CA ALA A 74 -13.49 13.40 8.41
C ALA A 74 -12.34 13.03 7.47
N VAL A 75 -12.61 12.22 6.44
CA VAL A 75 -11.62 11.87 5.41
C VAL A 75 -11.18 13.10 4.61
N LEU A 76 -12.13 13.96 4.22
CA LEU A 76 -11.81 15.20 3.49
C LEU A 76 -10.92 16.14 4.30
N LYS A 77 -11.24 16.31 5.59
CA LYS A 77 -10.45 17.13 6.51
C LYS A 77 -9.05 16.54 6.72
N PHE A 78 -8.97 15.21 6.93
CA PHE A 78 -7.69 14.53 7.09
C PHE A 78 -6.82 14.68 5.85
N ARG A 79 -7.37 14.43 4.65
CA ARG A 79 -6.68 14.66 3.37
C ARG A 79 -6.16 16.09 3.28
N SER A 80 -7.01 17.09 3.52
CA SER A 80 -6.62 18.50 3.45
C SER A 80 -5.47 18.84 4.40
N ASN A 81 -5.51 18.33 5.63
CA ASN A 81 -4.48 18.60 6.63
C ASN A 81 -3.12 17.97 6.29
N HIS A 82 -3.09 16.91 5.50
CA HIS A 82 -1.87 16.15 5.17
C HIS A 82 -1.52 16.21 3.68
N GLN A 83 -2.23 17.02 2.88
CA GLN A 83 -2.04 17.11 1.42
C GLN A 83 -0.57 17.39 1.05
N SER A 84 0.12 18.24 1.79
CA SER A 84 1.52 18.57 1.54
C SER A 84 2.47 17.36 1.56
N LYS A 85 2.19 16.34 2.38
CA LYS A 85 2.99 15.10 2.40
C LYS A 85 2.84 14.30 1.09
N PHE A 86 1.68 14.40 0.43
CA PHE A 86 1.41 13.74 -0.85
C PHE A 86 1.90 14.56 -2.05
N ASP A 87 1.96 15.89 -1.91
CA ASP A 87 2.42 16.81 -2.94
C ASP A 87 3.96 16.90 -3.00
N ASP A 88 4.64 16.70 -1.86
CA ASP A 88 6.09 16.72 -1.72
C ASP A 88 6.59 15.49 -0.95
N PRO A 89 6.45 14.29 -1.54
CA PRO A 89 6.85 13.03 -0.91
C PRO A 89 8.37 12.84 -0.92
N LEU A 90 8.85 11.94 -0.08
CA LEU A 90 10.24 11.49 -0.11
C LEU A 90 10.51 10.64 -1.36
N SER A 91 11.71 10.78 -1.93
CA SER A 91 12.19 9.94 -3.02
C SER A 91 12.72 8.61 -2.50
N LEU A 92 12.15 7.49 -2.96
CA LEU A 92 12.65 6.15 -2.62
C LEU A 92 14.08 5.94 -3.17
N VAL A 93 14.36 6.44 -4.38
CA VAL A 93 15.73 6.41 -4.95
C VAL A 93 16.70 7.06 -3.98
N ASP A 94 16.39 8.25 -3.49
CA ASP A 94 17.25 8.98 -2.54
C ASP A 94 17.42 8.22 -1.21
N LEU A 95 16.35 7.61 -0.69
CA LEU A 95 16.44 6.84 0.55
C LEU A 95 17.37 5.63 0.40
N VAL A 96 17.34 4.96 -0.75
CA VAL A 96 18.22 3.83 -1.06
C VAL A 96 19.67 4.30 -1.28
N GLU A 97 19.88 5.29 -2.14
CA GLU A 97 21.22 5.80 -2.47
C GLU A 97 21.95 6.41 -1.26
N LYS A 98 21.21 7.09 -0.39
CA LYS A 98 21.74 7.68 0.85
C LYS A 98 21.80 6.70 2.02
N ASN A 99 21.57 5.40 1.77
CA ASN A 99 21.57 4.32 2.77
C ASN A 99 20.72 4.65 4.01
N LYS A 100 19.52 5.19 3.79
CA LYS A 100 18.56 5.52 4.86
C LYS A 100 17.68 4.31 5.29
N LEU A 101 17.68 3.23 4.49
CA LEU A 101 17.05 1.95 4.81
C LEU A 101 18.07 1.07 5.53
N ASN A 102 18.33 1.37 6.78
CA ASN A 102 19.32 0.68 7.63
C ASN A 102 18.76 0.45 9.05
N GLU A 103 19.58 -0.05 9.96
CA GLU A 103 19.18 -0.37 11.34
C GLU A 103 18.87 0.88 12.18
N ASP A 104 19.47 2.03 11.86
CA ASP A 104 19.22 3.31 12.55
C ASP A 104 17.90 3.97 12.13
N SER A 105 17.22 3.41 11.15
CA SER A 105 15.95 3.92 10.68
C SER A 105 14.84 3.72 11.73
N HIS A 106 14.12 4.79 12.05
CA HIS A 106 13.04 4.79 13.06
C HIS A 106 11.66 4.42 12.51
N TYR A 107 11.54 4.11 11.23
CA TYR A 107 10.27 3.62 10.69
C TYR A 107 9.94 2.24 11.26
N ILE A 108 8.69 2.07 11.68
CA ILE A 108 8.22 0.81 12.31
C ILE A 108 7.36 -0.03 11.39
N ALA A 109 6.84 0.57 10.33
CA ALA A 109 5.99 -0.10 9.38
C ALA A 109 6.06 0.55 7.99
N LEU A 110 5.72 -0.24 6.97
CA LEU A 110 5.42 0.22 5.62
C LEU A 110 3.94 -0.01 5.34
N PHE A 111 3.25 0.99 4.83
CA PHE A 111 1.89 0.89 4.34
C PHE A 111 1.85 0.99 2.82
N LEU A 112 1.18 0.03 2.19
CA LEU A 112 0.90 -0.05 0.75
C LEU A 112 -0.60 0.21 0.54
N PRO A 113 -1.02 1.45 0.26
CA PRO A 113 -2.41 1.76 -0.01
C PRO A 113 -2.87 1.15 -1.33
N GLY A 114 -4.18 0.98 -1.48
CA GLY A 114 -4.77 0.43 -2.68
C GLY A 114 -4.96 1.45 -3.80
N GLY A 115 -5.75 1.04 -4.78
CA GLY A 115 -5.93 1.70 -6.07
C GLY A 115 -5.15 0.98 -7.16
N HIS A 116 -5.71 0.89 -8.37
CA HIS A 116 -5.04 0.21 -9.49
C HIS A 116 -3.71 0.85 -9.90
N GLY A 117 -3.46 2.10 -9.48
CA GLY A 117 -2.17 2.75 -9.67
C GLY A 117 -1.00 2.02 -9.00
N SER A 118 -1.25 1.30 -7.89
CA SER A 118 -0.25 0.46 -7.23
C SER A 118 0.24 -0.70 -8.11
N MET A 119 -0.54 -1.06 -9.13
CA MET A 119 -0.15 -2.06 -10.13
C MET A 119 0.74 -1.50 -11.25
N VAL A 120 0.95 -0.17 -11.28
CA VAL A 120 1.72 0.52 -12.32
C VAL A 120 2.98 1.11 -11.70
N GLY A 121 4.13 0.82 -12.31
CA GLY A 121 5.42 1.30 -11.84
C GLY A 121 5.98 0.50 -10.65
N LEU A 122 5.31 0.52 -9.50
CA LEU A 122 5.79 -0.10 -8.26
C LEU A 122 6.22 -1.57 -8.41
N PRO A 123 5.46 -2.46 -9.08
CA PRO A 123 5.83 -3.88 -9.24
C PRO A 123 7.10 -4.09 -10.08
N ASN A 124 7.52 -3.07 -10.82
CA ASN A 124 8.67 -3.13 -11.71
C ASN A 124 9.89 -2.37 -11.19
N ASP A 125 9.77 -1.69 -10.05
CA ASP A 125 10.82 -0.86 -9.47
C ASP A 125 11.72 -1.68 -8.53
N GLU A 126 13.02 -1.73 -8.84
CA GLU A 126 14.00 -2.46 -8.03
C GLU A 126 14.16 -1.89 -6.61
N ASN A 127 13.99 -0.57 -6.44
CA ASN A 127 14.10 0.05 -5.12
C ASN A 127 12.89 -0.27 -4.25
N VAL A 128 11.70 -0.44 -4.86
CA VAL A 128 10.52 -0.99 -4.17
C VAL A 128 10.82 -2.41 -3.66
N GLY A 129 11.43 -3.25 -4.48
CA GLY A 129 11.88 -4.57 -4.06
C GLY A 129 12.87 -4.52 -2.90
N LYS A 130 13.86 -3.61 -2.93
CA LYS A 130 14.84 -3.41 -1.84
C LYS A 130 14.15 -2.93 -0.55
N LEU A 131 13.22 -1.98 -0.66
CA LEU A 131 12.44 -1.48 0.48
C LEU A 131 11.66 -2.61 1.15
N LEU A 132 10.94 -3.43 0.39
CA LEU A 132 10.15 -4.54 0.92
C LEU A 132 11.00 -5.62 1.58
N ARG A 133 12.18 -5.93 1.00
CA ARG A 133 13.16 -6.83 1.63
C ARG A 133 13.71 -6.25 2.93
N TRP A 134 14.02 -4.96 2.94
CA TRP A 134 14.48 -4.29 4.15
C TRP A 134 13.43 -4.32 5.26
N ILE A 135 12.16 -4.00 4.96
CA ILE A 135 11.03 -4.09 5.90
C ILE A 135 10.97 -5.50 6.53
N LYS A 136 11.05 -6.53 5.68
CA LYS A 136 10.99 -7.93 6.14
C LYS A 136 12.20 -8.31 6.99
N ASN A 137 13.41 -7.96 6.54
CA ASN A 137 14.65 -8.34 7.21
C ASN A 137 14.87 -7.58 8.53
N SER A 138 14.33 -6.37 8.65
CA SER A 138 14.37 -5.56 9.87
C SER A 138 13.20 -5.85 10.81
N ASP A 139 12.45 -6.91 10.56
CA ASP A 139 11.31 -7.37 11.36
C ASP A 139 10.25 -6.26 11.62
N ARG A 140 9.97 -5.45 10.59
CA ARG A 140 8.97 -4.37 10.61
C ARG A 140 7.63 -4.84 10.04
N TYR A 141 6.56 -4.12 10.40
CA TYR A 141 5.24 -4.42 9.85
C TYR A 141 5.11 -4.00 8.38
N LEU A 142 4.48 -4.85 7.59
CA LEU A 142 3.96 -4.54 6.26
C LEU A 142 2.43 -4.52 6.33
N VAL A 143 1.84 -3.39 5.98
CA VAL A 143 0.39 -3.21 5.90
C VAL A 143 0.01 -2.99 4.44
N ALA A 144 -0.97 -3.72 3.93
CA ALA A 144 -1.37 -3.60 2.54
C ALA A 144 -2.89 -3.74 2.37
N VAL A 145 -3.47 -3.03 1.42
CA VAL A 145 -4.92 -3.11 1.16
C VAL A 145 -5.22 -3.12 -0.34
N CYS A 146 -6.26 -3.88 -0.72
CA CYS A 146 -6.83 -3.88 -2.06
C CYS A 146 -5.79 -4.26 -3.15
N HIS A 147 -5.36 -3.30 -3.98
CA HIS A 147 -4.30 -3.48 -4.98
C HIS A 147 -2.89 -3.08 -4.47
N GLY A 148 -2.76 -2.57 -3.25
CA GLY A 148 -1.46 -2.27 -2.65
C GLY A 148 -0.46 -3.44 -2.66
N PRO A 149 -0.92 -4.71 -2.41
CA PRO A 149 -0.07 -5.88 -2.50
C PRO A 149 0.66 -6.07 -3.83
N ALA A 150 0.18 -5.48 -4.93
CA ALA A 150 0.86 -5.53 -6.22
C ALA A 150 2.32 -5.06 -6.16
N ALA A 151 2.64 -4.10 -5.29
CA ALA A 151 4.02 -3.64 -5.07
C ALA A 151 4.96 -4.77 -4.61
N MET A 152 4.43 -5.81 -3.91
CA MET A 152 5.23 -6.93 -3.42
C MET A 152 5.82 -7.79 -4.55
N VAL A 153 5.26 -7.70 -5.76
CA VAL A 153 5.80 -8.37 -6.97
C VAL A 153 7.23 -7.89 -7.27
N ALA A 154 7.58 -6.66 -6.93
CA ALA A 154 8.92 -6.11 -7.13
C ALA A 154 10.03 -6.90 -6.42
N THR A 155 9.70 -7.65 -5.37
CA THR A 155 10.71 -8.43 -4.62
C THR A 155 11.35 -9.54 -5.46
N ALA A 156 10.64 -10.12 -6.43
CA ALA A 156 11.17 -11.18 -7.30
C ALA A 156 12.18 -10.67 -8.33
N LYS A 157 12.26 -9.37 -8.58
CA LYS A 157 13.14 -8.77 -9.59
C LYS A 157 14.58 -8.61 -9.12
N ASN A 158 14.82 -8.68 -7.84
CA ASN A 158 16.14 -8.52 -7.25
C ASN A 158 16.77 -9.89 -6.95
N ASN A 159 17.75 -10.30 -7.78
CA ASN A 159 18.78 -11.30 -7.47
C ASN A 159 18.40 -12.79 -7.53
N ASN A 160 17.42 -13.25 -8.24
CA ASN A 160 16.99 -14.67 -8.22
C ASN A 160 16.69 -15.22 -6.79
N GLU A 161 16.45 -14.33 -5.86
CA GLU A 161 16.08 -14.72 -4.49
C GLU A 161 14.56 -14.89 -4.38
N PRO A 162 14.08 -15.86 -3.58
CA PRO A 162 12.67 -16.03 -3.31
C PRO A 162 12.04 -14.74 -2.77
N ASN A 163 10.73 -14.59 -2.96
CA ASN A 163 9.99 -13.50 -2.33
C ASN A 163 10.13 -13.65 -0.79
N PRO A 164 10.54 -12.61 -0.05
CA PRO A 164 10.71 -12.71 1.41
C PRO A 164 9.39 -12.97 2.16
N TYR A 165 8.26 -12.86 1.47
CA TYR A 165 6.92 -13.18 1.99
C TYR A 165 6.38 -14.52 1.45
N GLU A 166 7.22 -15.38 0.86
CA GLU A 166 6.83 -16.72 0.45
C GLU A 166 6.25 -17.51 1.63
N GLY A 167 5.13 -18.19 1.40
CA GLY A 167 4.39 -18.94 2.43
C GLY A 167 3.54 -18.06 3.37
N TYR A 168 3.53 -16.74 3.20
CA TYR A 168 2.60 -15.87 3.93
C TYR A 168 1.21 -15.99 3.38
N LYS A 169 0.21 -15.82 4.27
CA LYS A 169 -1.20 -15.73 3.93
C LYS A 169 -1.64 -14.27 3.97
N MET A 170 -2.48 -13.87 3.01
CA MET A 170 -3.05 -12.53 3.00
C MET A 170 -4.39 -12.49 2.27
N VAL A 171 -5.12 -11.42 2.50
CA VAL A 171 -6.28 -11.02 1.68
C VAL A 171 -5.86 -9.86 0.77
N ALA A 172 -6.41 -9.82 -0.45
CA ALA A 172 -6.18 -8.77 -1.42
C ALA A 172 -7.44 -8.55 -2.28
N PHE A 173 -7.44 -7.55 -3.15
CA PHE A 173 -8.52 -7.41 -4.12
C PHE A 173 -8.48 -8.59 -5.11
N PRO A 174 -9.55 -9.39 -5.23
CA PRO A 174 -9.51 -10.64 -6.00
C PRO A 174 -9.48 -10.37 -7.51
N ASP A 175 -8.57 -11.04 -8.23
CA ASP A 175 -8.43 -10.95 -9.69
C ASP A 175 -9.74 -11.25 -10.45
N LYS A 176 -10.60 -12.12 -9.89
CA LYS A 176 -11.92 -12.41 -10.45
C LYS A 176 -12.79 -11.17 -10.58
N MET A 177 -12.70 -10.25 -9.62
CA MET A 177 -13.46 -8.99 -9.65
C MET A 177 -12.91 -8.06 -10.74
N ASP A 178 -11.58 -7.99 -10.89
CA ASP A 178 -10.95 -7.21 -11.95
C ASP A 178 -11.31 -7.76 -13.34
N LYS A 179 -11.29 -9.07 -13.52
CA LYS A 179 -11.71 -9.73 -14.77
C LYS A 179 -13.15 -9.42 -15.16
N GLN A 180 -14.03 -9.16 -14.18
CA GLN A 180 -15.43 -8.78 -14.40
C GLN A 180 -15.62 -7.27 -14.58
N SER A 181 -14.71 -6.44 -14.12
CA SER A 181 -14.83 -4.99 -14.08
C SER A 181 -15.11 -4.31 -15.43
N PRO A 182 -14.57 -4.77 -16.58
CA PRO A 182 -14.92 -4.19 -17.87
C PRO A 182 -16.39 -4.45 -18.26
N SER A 183 -16.97 -5.58 -17.86
CA SER A 183 -18.36 -5.93 -18.21
C SER A 183 -19.40 -5.07 -17.50
N ILE A 184 -19.02 -4.49 -16.35
CA ILE A 184 -19.87 -3.56 -15.59
C ILE A 184 -19.49 -2.10 -15.83
N GLY A 185 -18.57 -1.81 -16.76
CA GLY A 185 -18.18 -0.46 -17.14
C GLY A 185 -17.24 0.25 -16.16
N TYR A 186 -16.67 -0.47 -15.18
CA TYR A 186 -15.73 0.11 -14.23
C TYR A 186 -14.35 0.33 -14.86
N LEU A 187 -13.79 -0.69 -15.53
CA LEU A 187 -12.57 -0.55 -16.31
C LEU A 187 -12.89 -0.37 -17.80
N PRO A 188 -12.11 0.43 -18.55
CA PRO A 188 -12.33 0.65 -19.99
C PRO A 188 -11.88 -0.52 -20.87
N GLY A 189 -11.25 -1.53 -20.30
CA GLY A 189 -10.74 -2.76 -20.92
C GLY A 189 -10.22 -3.73 -19.88
N GLN A 190 -9.71 -4.87 -20.32
CA GLN A 190 -9.07 -5.84 -19.43
C GLN A 190 -7.71 -5.33 -18.96
N LEU A 191 -7.35 -5.67 -17.72
CA LEU A 191 -6.00 -5.46 -17.21
C LEU A 191 -4.99 -6.29 -18.01
N THR A 192 -3.76 -5.82 -18.09
CA THR A 192 -2.66 -6.51 -18.78
C THR A 192 -2.05 -7.62 -17.92
N TRP A 193 -2.29 -7.61 -16.63
CA TRP A 193 -1.84 -8.59 -15.65
C TRP A 193 -2.73 -8.53 -14.37
N PHE A 194 -2.62 -9.54 -13.51
CA PHE A 194 -3.44 -9.68 -12.30
C PHE A 194 -2.54 -9.90 -11.08
N GLN A 195 -2.82 -9.16 -10.00
CA GLN A 195 -1.93 -9.14 -8.85
C GLN A 195 -1.90 -10.46 -8.07
N CYS A 196 -3.07 -11.09 -7.86
CA CYS A 196 -3.13 -12.33 -7.09
C CYS A 196 -2.38 -13.46 -7.81
N GLU A 197 -2.57 -13.59 -9.14
CA GLU A 197 -1.84 -14.57 -9.94
C GLU A 197 -0.32 -14.40 -9.85
N GLU A 198 0.19 -13.14 -9.87
CA GLU A 198 1.63 -12.88 -9.77
C GLU A 198 2.17 -13.12 -8.35
N LEU A 199 1.41 -12.76 -7.32
CA LEU A 199 1.78 -12.99 -5.93
C LEU A 199 1.80 -14.50 -5.60
N GLU A 200 0.81 -15.26 -6.09
CA GLU A 200 0.76 -16.71 -5.93
C GLU A 200 1.91 -17.44 -6.64
N LYS A 201 2.33 -16.97 -7.83
CA LYS A 201 3.54 -17.47 -8.50
C LYS A 201 4.81 -17.26 -7.67
N GLN A 202 4.80 -16.27 -6.78
CA GLN A 202 5.91 -15.99 -5.86
C GLN A 202 5.72 -16.64 -4.49
N GLY A 203 4.77 -17.56 -4.35
CA GLY A 203 4.54 -18.35 -3.15
C GLY A 203 3.75 -17.67 -2.04
N ILE A 204 3.11 -16.52 -2.31
CA ILE A 204 2.20 -15.86 -1.36
C ILE A 204 0.81 -16.49 -1.51
N ASN A 205 0.16 -16.81 -0.37
CA ASN A 205 -1.14 -17.46 -0.37
C ASN A 205 -2.27 -16.41 -0.25
N ILE A 206 -3.01 -16.16 -1.32
CA ILE A 206 -4.21 -15.33 -1.29
C ILE A 206 -5.39 -16.17 -0.77
N ILE A 207 -5.99 -15.76 0.35
CA ILE A 207 -6.98 -16.58 1.07
C ILE A 207 -8.43 -16.14 0.88
N ASN A 208 -8.69 -15.12 0.07
CA ASN A 208 -10.05 -14.65 -0.22
C ASN A 208 -10.36 -14.71 -1.72
N GLU A 209 -11.59 -15.11 -2.06
CA GLU A 209 -12.10 -15.14 -3.44
C GLU A 209 -13.11 -14.01 -3.72
N LYS A 210 -13.53 -13.27 -2.69
CA LYS A 210 -14.56 -12.23 -2.75
C LYS A 210 -14.18 -11.04 -1.89
N ILE A 211 -14.75 -9.89 -2.21
CA ILE A 211 -14.69 -8.68 -1.39
C ILE A 211 -15.74 -8.79 -0.29
N THR A 212 -15.30 -8.84 0.95
CA THR A 212 -16.18 -8.91 2.14
C THR A 212 -15.87 -7.83 3.17
N GLY A 213 -14.78 -7.07 2.99
CA GLY A 213 -14.19 -6.21 4.02
C GLY A 213 -13.30 -7.01 4.97
N ALA A 214 -12.78 -8.15 4.50
CA ALA A 214 -11.93 -9.00 5.31
C ALA A 214 -10.56 -8.36 5.54
N THR A 215 -10.04 -8.56 6.75
CA THR A 215 -8.66 -8.31 7.13
C THR A 215 -7.99 -9.61 7.52
N HIS A 216 -6.67 -9.69 7.38
CA HIS A 216 -5.88 -10.83 7.82
C HIS A 216 -4.55 -10.38 8.39
N VAL A 217 -4.09 -11.09 9.41
CA VAL A 217 -2.78 -10.89 10.02
C VAL A 217 -2.02 -12.22 9.96
N ASP A 218 -0.89 -12.21 9.29
CA ASP A 218 0.05 -13.33 9.30
C ASP A 218 1.44 -12.83 9.66
N ARG A 219 1.91 -13.16 10.87
CA ARG A 219 3.14 -12.60 11.43
C ARG A 219 3.11 -11.06 11.41
N LYS A 220 4.06 -10.40 10.76
CA LYS A 220 4.09 -8.93 10.60
C LYS A 220 3.53 -8.43 9.27
N LEU A 221 2.73 -9.22 8.58
CA LEU A 221 1.93 -8.81 7.42
C LEU A 221 0.48 -8.63 7.83
N ILE A 222 -0.05 -7.42 7.67
CA ILE A 222 -1.44 -7.06 7.91
C ILE A 222 -2.07 -6.68 6.58
N SER A 223 -3.17 -7.32 6.20
CA SER A 223 -3.78 -7.09 4.89
C SER A 223 -5.29 -6.85 4.97
N GLY A 224 -5.82 -6.10 3.99
CA GLY A 224 -7.24 -5.84 3.80
C GLY A 224 -7.64 -6.07 2.33
N ASP A 225 -8.86 -6.58 2.10
CA ASP A 225 -9.29 -6.99 0.76
C ASP A 225 -9.79 -5.85 -0.13
N SER A 226 -10.20 -4.70 0.45
CA SER A 226 -10.90 -3.65 -0.30
C SER A 226 -11.12 -2.39 0.56
N PRO A 227 -11.73 -1.31 0.00
CA PRO A 227 -12.13 -0.14 0.79
C PRO A 227 -12.97 -0.48 2.03
N LYS A 228 -13.75 -1.56 1.99
CA LYS A 228 -14.57 -2.01 3.13
C LYS A 228 -13.75 -2.48 4.33
N ALA A 229 -12.51 -2.90 4.11
CA ALA A 229 -11.60 -3.37 5.16
C ALA A 229 -10.88 -2.21 5.89
N CYS A 230 -10.88 -0.99 5.35
CA CYS A 230 -9.97 0.08 5.76
C CYS A 230 -10.11 0.51 7.22
N ASP A 231 -11.34 0.57 7.74
CA ASP A 231 -11.58 0.95 9.13
C ASP A 231 -11.01 -0.09 10.09
N GLU A 232 -11.29 -1.38 9.85
CA GLU A 232 -10.75 -2.47 10.66
C GLU A 232 -9.25 -2.63 10.49
N LEU A 233 -8.73 -2.47 9.25
CA LEU A 233 -7.30 -2.50 8.96
C LEU A 233 -6.54 -1.46 9.80
N GLY A 234 -7.04 -0.23 9.86
CA GLY A 234 -6.44 0.82 10.67
C GLY A 234 -6.40 0.44 12.16
N LYS A 235 -7.51 -0.07 12.70
CA LYS A 235 -7.62 -0.48 14.12
C LYS A 235 -6.66 -1.61 14.48
N ILE A 236 -6.62 -2.68 13.68
CA ILE A 236 -5.73 -3.82 13.96
C ILE A 236 -4.26 -3.44 13.78
N THR A 237 -3.95 -2.53 12.85
CA THR A 237 -2.59 -2.01 12.67
C THR A 237 -2.15 -1.24 13.91
N VAL A 238 -2.97 -0.30 14.40
CA VAL A 238 -2.70 0.42 15.67
C VAL A 238 -2.44 -0.55 16.81
N ALA A 239 -3.32 -1.55 16.98
CA ALA A 239 -3.17 -2.54 18.05
C ALA A 239 -1.89 -3.37 17.91
N ALA A 240 -1.49 -3.71 16.68
CA ALA A 240 -0.25 -4.45 16.43
C ALA A 240 0.99 -3.61 16.74
N LEU A 241 1.03 -2.35 16.31
CA LEU A 241 2.16 -1.45 16.55
C LEU A 241 2.34 -1.14 18.02
N PHE A 242 1.27 -0.94 18.80
CA PHE A 242 1.39 -0.74 20.25
C PHE A 242 1.97 -1.94 20.98
N LYS A 243 1.74 -3.17 20.52
CA LYS A 243 2.35 -4.37 21.11
C LYS A 243 3.87 -4.44 20.94
N GLU A 244 4.41 -3.79 19.91
CA GLU A 244 5.87 -3.73 19.70
C GLU A 244 6.55 -2.66 20.55
N LEU A 245 5.79 -1.69 21.08
CA LEU A 245 6.32 -0.57 21.86
C LEU A 245 6.32 -0.86 23.38
N ILE A 246 5.69 -1.97 23.80
CA ILE A 246 5.60 -2.41 25.21
C ILE A 246 6.55 -3.56 25.45
#